data_3f76a9377cb7b99f044961e2bbb590ef
#
_entry.id   3f76a9377cb7b99f044961e2bbb590ef
#
_cell.length_a   1.000
_cell.length_b   1.000
_cell.length_c   1.000
_cell.angle_alpha   90.00
_cell.angle_beta   90.00
_cell.angle_gamma   90.00
#
_symmetry.space_group_name_H-M   'P 1'
#
loop_
_entity.id
_entity.type
_entity.pdbx_description
1 polymer ?
#
loop_
_entity_poly.entity_id
_entity_poly.type
_entity_poly.pdbx_seq_one_letter_code
_entity_poly.pdbx_strand_id
1 'polypeptide(L)'
;MTGIRQTFTTLVLTLTAVFGSVTGPVAIAEDRWTEGQHYQTLTPPVAVGRGSDVVVTEFFWYGCGHCYTFEPMLTAWGKQLPDGAVVQPSPAVWNDPMRMHAKAYYIAEVLGVKETLHPVVFDAMHVQRKRLASRLELRDLFEDNGVDPAQFNKAFDSFGVDSQVRQADARARSAKISGTPSLMV
;
A
#
# COMPACT_ATOMS: atom_id res chain seq x y z
N MET A 1 -24.24 7.84 98.75
CA MET A 1 -22.98 7.81 98.02
C MET A 1 -23.33 7.32 96.60
N THR A 2 -23.30 8.24 95.70
CA THR A 2 -24.00 8.24 94.40
C THR A 2 -23.13 7.63 93.33
N GLY A 3 -23.58 6.54 92.71
CA GLY A 3 -22.91 5.92 91.54
C GLY A 3 -23.55 6.37 90.23
N ILE A 4 -22.80 7.07 89.45
CA ILE A 4 -23.20 7.55 88.09
C ILE A 4 -23.08 6.40 87.10
N ARG A 5 -24.20 6.01 86.47
CA ARG A 5 -24.22 5.09 85.31
C ARG A 5 -24.03 5.90 84.07
N GLN A 6 -22.90 5.70 83.37
CA GLN A 6 -22.69 6.21 82.03
C GLN A 6 -23.27 5.20 81.03
N THR A 7 -24.28 5.67 80.32
CA THR A 7 -24.83 4.95 79.09
C THR A 7 -24.02 5.29 77.89
N PHE A 8 -23.30 4.31 77.33
CA PHE A 8 -22.66 4.44 76.05
C PHE A 8 -23.69 4.22 74.91
N THR A 9 -23.97 5.27 74.18
CA THR A 9 -24.80 5.21 73.02
C THR A 9 -23.90 4.88 71.80
N THR A 10 -23.99 3.67 71.26
CA THR A 10 -23.27 3.23 70.11
C THR A 10 -23.94 3.77 68.83
N LEU A 11 -23.31 4.74 68.20
CA LEU A 11 -23.74 5.28 66.90
C LEU A 11 -23.27 4.32 65.75
N VAL A 12 -24.19 3.57 65.22
CA VAL A 12 -23.90 2.73 64.04
C VAL A 12 -24.03 3.60 62.77
N LEU A 13 -22.87 3.94 62.18
CA LEU A 13 -22.81 4.65 60.89
C LEU A 13 -22.94 3.62 59.76
N THR A 14 -24.12 3.54 59.15
CA THR A 14 -24.34 2.73 57.92
C THR A 14 -23.81 3.49 56.71
N LEU A 15 -22.66 3.05 56.19
CA LEU A 15 -22.07 3.56 54.97
C LEU A 15 -22.78 2.92 53.76
N THR A 16 -23.74 3.60 53.16
CA THR A 16 -24.37 3.19 51.91
C THR A 16 -23.44 3.50 50.74
N ALA A 17 -22.74 2.47 50.22
CA ALA A 17 -21.97 2.58 48.99
C ALA A 17 -22.92 2.69 47.80
N VAL A 18 -23.05 3.90 47.24
CA VAL A 18 -23.74 4.14 45.97
C VAL A 18 -22.81 3.69 44.86
N PHE A 19 -23.01 2.48 44.33
CA PHE A 19 -22.40 2.05 43.07
C PHE A 19 -23.10 2.81 41.92
N GLY A 20 -22.56 3.96 41.58
CA GLY A 20 -22.92 4.68 40.35
C GLY A 20 -22.44 3.90 39.14
N SER A 21 -23.35 3.22 38.41
CA SER A 21 -23.06 2.65 37.11
C SER A 21 -22.72 3.78 36.16
N VAL A 22 -21.43 3.96 35.84
CA VAL A 22 -20.97 4.86 34.81
C VAL A 22 -21.25 4.19 33.47
N THR A 23 -22.51 4.30 32.99
CA THR A 23 -22.81 4.04 31.57
C THR A 23 -22.39 5.26 30.75
N GLY A 24 -21.07 5.37 30.51
CA GLY A 24 -20.59 6.30 29.49
C GLY A 24 -21.16 5.91 28.13
N PRO A 25 -21.49 6.87 27.26
CA PRO A 25 -21.88 6.55 25.91
C PRO A 25 -20.72 5.79 25.24
N VAL A 26 -20.97 4.55 24.80
CA VAL A 26 -20.08 3.85 23.89
C VAL A 26 -20.09 4.71 22.63
N ALA A 27 -19.03 5.49 22.41
CA ALA A 27 -18.82 6.16 21.15
C ALA A 27 -18.66 5.05 20.10
N ILE A 28 -19.74 4.77 19.37
CA ILE A 28 -19.67 4.01 18.13
C ILE A 28 -18.82 4.89 17.25
N ALA A 29 -17.59 4.45 16.95
CA ALA A 29 -16.78 5.09 15.95
C ALA A 29 -17.60 5.03 14.65
N GLU A 30 -18.19 6.15 14.25
CA GLU A 30 -18.82 6.27 12.94
C GLU A 30 -17.78 5.82 11.94
N ASP A 31 -18.13 4.88 11.06
CA ASP A 31 -17.26 4.41 10.00
C ASP A 31 -16.84 5.63 9.16
N ARG A 32 -15.61 6.06 9.37
CA ARG A 32 -15.03 7.26 8.74
C ARG A 32 -15.02 7.13 7.22
N TRP A 33 -15.16 5.91 6.73
CA TRP A 33 -15.07 5.55 5.32
C TRP A 33 -16.33 4.83 4.87
N THR A 34 -16.99 5.37 3.84
CA THR A 34 -18.29 4.88 3.34
C THR A 34 -18.11 4.25 1.97
N GLU A 35 -18.64 3.03 1.81
CA GLU A 35 -18.68 2.37 0.51
C GLU A 35 -19.49 3.19 -0.50
N GLY A 36 -19.01 3.22 -1.75
CA GLY A 36 -19.59 4.02 -2.83
C GLY A 36 -19.15 5.48 -2.84
N GLN A 37 -18.58 5.98 -1.74
CA GLN A 37 -18.06 7.34 -1.63
C GLN A 37 -16.52 7.35 -1.51
N HIS A 38 -15.96 6.52 -0.63
CA HIS A 38 -14.52 6.50 -0.33
C HIS A 38 -13.82 5.26 -0.89
N TYR A 39 -14.53 4.16 -1.02
CA TYR A 39 -14.03 2.92 -1.60
C TYR A 39 -15.18 2.15 -2.27
N GLN A 40 -14.82 1.12 -3.05
CA GLN A 40 -15.77 0.19 -3.67
C GLN A 40 -15.35 -1.25 -3.34
N THR A 41 -16.29 -2.05 -2.89
CA THR A 41 -16.05 -3.48 -2.67
C THR A 41 -16.00 -4.23 -4.00
N LEU A 42 -14.92 -5.00 -4.19
CA LEU A 42 -14.80 -5.84 -5.38
C LEU A 42 -15.62 -7.12 -5.24
N THR A 43 -16.49 -7.36 -6.22
CA THR A 43 -17.29 -8.58 -6.30
C THR A 43 -17.09 -9.24 -7.68
N PRO A 44 -16.58 -10.49 -7.74
CA PRO A 44 -16.03 -11.29 -6.62
C PRO A 44 -14.73 -10.68 -6.03
N PRO A 45 -14.36 -11.07 -4.79
CA PRO A 45 -13.08 -10.63 -4.21
C PRO A 45 -11.89 -11.09 -5.05
N VAL A 46 -10.83 -10.27 -5.10
CA VAL A 46 -9.59 -10.59 -5.80
C VAL A 46 -8.57 -11.11 -4.78
N ALA A 47 -7.99 -12.28 -5.06
CA ALA A 47 -6.93 -12.81 -4.22
C ALA A 47 -5.63 -11.99 -4.39
N VAL A 48 -5.13 -11.42 -3.31
CA VAL A 48 -3.96 -10.51 -3.30
C VAL A 48 -2.66 -11.16 -2.84
N GLY A 49 -2.64 -12.43 -2.56
CA GLY A 49 -1.43 -13.13 -2.13
C GLY A 49 -1.72 -14.35 -1.26
N ARG A 50 -0.65 -15.02 -0.84
CA ARG A 50 -0.71 -16.13 0.12
C ARG A 50 -0.05 -15.64 1.41
N GLY A 51 -0.81 -15.38 2.43
CA GLY A 51 -0.28 -14.96 3.72
C GLY A 51 -1.34 -14.29 4.58
N SER A 52 -0.93 -13.89 5.78
CA SER A 52 -1.77 -13.15 6.74
C SER A 52 -1.64 -11.63 6.59
N ASP A 53 -0.78 -11.15 5.69
CA ASP A 53 -0.52 -9.73 5.55
C ASP A 53 -1.65 -9.03 4.78
N VAL A 54 -1.95 -7.81 5.21
CA VAL A 54 -2.80 -6.90 4.44
C VAL A 54 -1.96 -6.30 3.32
N VAL A 55 -2.28 -6.66 2.08
CA VAL A 55 -1.54 -6.17 0.90
C VAL A 55 -2.28 -5.01 0.27
N VAL A 56 -1.69 -3.83 0.31
CA VAL A 56 -2.16 -2.66 -0.43
C VAL A 56 -1.50 -2.67 -1.80
N THR A 57 -2.24 -3.08 -2.82
CA THR A 57 -1.73 -3.08 -4.20
C THR A 57 -1.95 -1.71 -4.82
N GLU A 58 -0.86 -1.05 -5.24
CA GLU A 58 -0.93 0.14 -6.07
C GLU A 58 -0.86 -0.24 -7.54
N PHE A 59 -1.88 0.13 -8.31
CA PHE A 59 -1.82 0.08 -9.76
C PHE A 59 -1.31 1.41 -10.29
N PHE A 60 -0.16 1.39 -10.93
CA PHE A 60 0.53 2.58 -11.42
C PHE A 60 0.98 2.44 -12.87
N TRP A 61 1.38 3.55 -13.46
CA TRP A 61 2.09 3.60 -14.73
C TRP A 61 3.17 4.68 -14.68
N TYR A 62 4.39 4.37 -15.09
CA TYR A 62 5.48 5.34 -15.11
C TYR A 62 5.18 6.59 -15.92
N GLY A 63 4.38 6.50 -17.00
CA GLY A 63 3.97 7.67 -17.80
C GLY A 63 2.82 8.48 -17.21
N CYS A 64 2.29 8.10 -16.05
CA CYS A 64 1.18 8.78 -15.39
C CYS A 64 1.70 9.89 -14.46
N GLY A 65 1.38 11.16 -14.76
CA GLY A 65 1.79 12.30 -13.93
C GLY A 65 1.21 12.27 -12.52
N HIS A 66 0.00 11.73 -12.35
CA HIS A 66 -0.60 11.55 -11.03
C HIS A 66 0.12 10.49 -10.21
N CYS A 67 0.59 9.39 -10.84
CA CYS A 67 1.42 8.39 -10.16
C CYS A 67 2.74 9.00 -9.72
N TYR A 68 3.42 9.75 -10.60
CA TYR A 68 4.67 10.45 -10.25
C TYR A 68 4.51 11.36 -9.04
N THR A 69 3.41 12.13 -8.97
CA THR A 69 3.15 13.03 -7.84
C THR A 69 2.78 12.26 -6.56
N PHE A 70 2.09 11.12 -6.70
CA PHE A 70 1.62 10.30 -5.59
C PHE A 70 2.72 9.44 -4.96
N GLU A 71 3.70 8.99 -5.74
CA GLU A 71 4.75 8.06 -5.33
C GLU A 71 5.49 8.45 -4.04
N PRO A 72 5.97 9.71 -3.86
CA PRO A 72 6.66 10.08 -2.62
C PRO A 72 5.77 9.94 -1.37
N MET A 73 4.48 10.24 -1.51
CA MET A 73 3.51 10.15 -0.42
C MET A 73 3.22 8.69 -0.08
N LEU A 74 3.00 7.85 -1.10
CA LEU A 74 2.74 6.43 -0.92
C LEU A 74 3.94 5.71 -0.31
N THR A 75 5.14 6.00 -0.78
CA THR A 75 6.40 5.47 -0.22
C THR A 75 6.59 5.88 1.24
N ALA A 76 6.33 7.16 1.59
CA ALA A 76 6.42 7.62 2.97
C ALA A 76 5.37 6.97 3.88
N TRP A 77 4.15 6.82 3.39
CA TRP A 77 3.08 6.13 4.11
C TRP A 77 3.36 4.63 4.28
N GLY A 78 3.87 3.97 3.25
CA GLY A 78 4.23 2.55 3.30
C GLY A 78 5.23 2.21 4.41
N LYS A 79 6.17 3.13 4.71
CA LYS A 79 7.13 3.00 5.82
C LYS A 79 6.51 3.13 7.22
N GLN A 80 5.28 3.61 7.32
CA GLN A 80 4.55 3.82 8.57
C GLN A 80 3.46 2.76 8.79
N LEU A 81 3.33 1.80 7.87
CA LEU A 81 2.36 0.72 8.03
C LEU A 81 2.72 -0.15 9.25
N PRO A 82 1.71 -0.66 9.97
CA PRO A 82 1.93 -1.61 11.04
C PRO A 82 2.48 -2.93 10.51
N ASP A 83 3.07 -3.73 11.39
CA ASP A 83 3.48 -5.10 11.08
C ASP A 83 2.30 -5.89 10.50
N GLY A 84 2.57 -6.65 9.45
CA GLY A 84 1.54 -7.40 8.73
C GLY A 84 0.75 -6.60 7.68
N ALA A 85 1.19 -5.38 7.35
CA ALA A 85 0.67 -4.62 6.20
C ALA A 85 1.81 -4.17 5.27
N VAL A 86 1.61 -4.30 3.96
CA VAL A 86 2.64 -3.98 2.95
C VAL A 86 2.04 -3.26 1.76
N VAL A 87 2.81 -2.35 1.16
CA VAL A 87 2.49 -1.79 -0.16
C VAL A 87 3.17 -2.62 -1.24
N GLN A 88 2.39 -3.05 -2.23
CA GLN A 88 2.88 -3.79 -3.40
C GLN A 88 2.54 -3.04 -4.68
N PRO A 89 3.49 -2.34 -5.31
CA PRO A 89 3.25 -1.73 -6.60
C PRO A 89 3.04 -2.78 -7.69
N SER A 90 2.12 -2.50 -8.61
CA SER A 90 1.75 -3.36 -9.73
C SER A 90 1.56 -2.50 -10.99
N PRO A 91 2.48 -2.53 -11.95
CA PRO A 91 2.32 -1.72 -13.15
C PRO A 91 1.10 -2.14 -13.96
N ALA A 92 0.27 -1.17 -14.37
CA ALA A 92 -0.83 -1.39 -15.29
C ALA A 92 -0.32 -1.60 -16.71
N VAL A 93 -0.99 -2.48 -17.49
CA VAL A 93 -0.51 -2.90 -18.83
C VAL A 93 -1.69 -2.88 -19.80
N TRP A 94 -2.01 -1.71 -20.38
CA TRP A 94 -3.14 -1.58 -21.31
C TRP A 94 -2.72 -1.40 -22.77
N ASN A 95 -1.44 -1.10 -23.02
CA ASN A 95 -0.85 -0.93 -24.34
C ASN A 95 0.63 -1.28 -24.37
N ASP A 96 1.28 -1.26 -25.53
CA ASP A 96 2.67 -1.65 -25.68
C ASP A 96 3.66 -0.72 -24.93
N PRO A 97 3.54 0.62 -24.95
CA PRO A 97 4.38 1.45 -24.10
C PRO A 97 4.28 1.10 -22.60
N MET A 98 3.07 0.88 -22.10
CA MET A 98 2.87 0.48 -20.69
C MET A 98 3.49 -0.90 -20.42
N ARG A 99 3.42 -1.83 -21.36
CA ARG A 99 4.09 -3.14 -21.28
C ARG A 99 5.61 -2.99 -21.16
N MET A 100 6.21 -2.09 -21.94
CA MET A 100 7.64 -1.79 -21.88
C MET A 100 8.03 -1.24 -20.50
N HIS A 101 7.24 -0.30 -19.98
CA HIS A 101 7.44 0.26 -18.65
C HIS A 101 7.24 -0.76 -17.53
N ALA A 102 6.28 -1.67 -17.67
CA ALA A 102 6.10 -2.78 -16.74
C ALA A 102 7.31 -3.74 -16.75
N LYS A 103 7.90 -4.00 -17.92
CA LYS A 103 9.16 -4.74 -17.99
C LYS A 103 10.27 -4.02 -17.21
N ALA A 104 10.41 -2.70 -17.35
CA ALA A 104 11.41 -1.95 -16.59
C ALA A 104 11.27 -2.17 -15.08
N TYR A 105 10.04 -2.09 -14.56
CA TYR A 105 9.76 -2.35 -13.15
C TYR A 105 10.21 -3.75 -12.70
N TYR A 106 9.79 -4.79 -13.44
CA TYR A 106 10.10 -6.17 -13.06
C TYR A 106 11.56 -6.55 -13.31
N ILE A 107 12.23 -5.93 -14.28
CA ILE A 107 13.69 -6.08 -14.47
C ILE A 107 14.42 -5.51 -13.25
N ALA A 108 14.05 -4.30 -12.80
CA ALA A 108 14.64 -3.69 -11.63
C ALA A 108 14.43 -4.53 -10.36
N GLU A 109 13.25 -5.15 -10.24
CA GLU A 109 12.91 -6.07 -9.13
C GLU A 109 13.77 -7.34 -9.17
N VAL A 110 13.86 -8.02 -10.32
CA VAL A 110 14.64 -9.25 -10.50
C VAL A 110 16.13 -9.01 -10.29
N LEU A 111 16.64 -7.84 -10.69
CA LEU A 111 18.04 -7.46 -10.50
C LEU A 111 18.34 -6.89 -9.10
N GLY A 112 17.33 -6.73 -8.25
CA GLY A 112 17.51 -6.21 -6.89
C GLY A 112 17.83 -4.70 -6.81
N VAL A 113 17.53 -3.95 -7.87
CA VAL A 113 17.84 -2.52 -8.00
C VAL A 113 16.57 -1.64 -8.04
N LYS A 114 15.42 -2.21 -7.71
CA LYS A 114 14.11 -1.53 -7.78
C LYS A 114 14.10 -0.24 -6.96
N GLU A 115 14.56 -0.27 -5.73
CA GLU A 115 14.53 0.89 -4.84
C GLU A 115 15.30 2.10 -5.41
N THR A 116 16.36 1.82 -6.18
CA THR A 116 17.16 2.85 -6.85
C THR A 116 16.52 3.28 -8.17
N LEU A 117 16.09 2.31 -8.99
CA LEU A 117 15.66 2.60 -10.36
C LEU A 117 14.20 3.04 -10.48
N HIS A 118 13.33 2.68 -9.54
CA HIS A 118 11.92 3.09 -9.60
C HIS A 118 11.75 4.61 -9.66
N PRO A 119 12.34 5.42 -8.76
CA PRO A 119 12.29 6.87 -8.88
C PRO A 119 13.02 7.40 -10.10
N VAL A 120 14.13 6.77 -10.52
CA VAL A 120 14.89 7.20 -11.71
C VAL A 120 14.06 7.05 -12.99
N VAL A 121 13.29 5.99 -13.13
CA VAL A 121 12.39 5.81 -14.30
C VAL A 121 11.30 6.88 -14.31
N PHE A 122 10.69 7.19 -13.17
CA PHE A 122 9.73 8.27 -13.05
C PHE A 122 10.36 9.63 -13.45
N ASP A 123 11.53 9.96 -12.92
CA ASP A 123 12.23 11.22 -13.23
C ASP A 123 12.63 11.30 -14.70
N ALA A 124 13.13 10.20 -15.27
CA ALA A 124 13.46 10.15 -16.68
C ALA A 124 12.25 10.50 -17.57
N MET A 125 11.05 10.05 -17.21
CA MET A 125 9.84 10.33 -17.98
C MET A 125 9.27 11.72 -17.70
N HIS A 126 9.19 12.16 -16.45
CA HIS A 126 8.47 13.38 -16.08
C HIS A 126 9.35 14.62 -16.07
N VAL A 127 10.62 14.49 -15.70
CA VAL A 127 11.58 15.61 -15.64
C VAL A 127 12.37 15.68 -16.96
N GLN A 128 12.97 14.55 -17.38
CA GLN A 128 13.84 14.51 -18.57
C GLN A 128 13.05 14.34 -19.87
N ARG A 129 11.73 14.05 -19.81
CA ARG A 129 10.83 13.86 -20.96
C ARG A 129 11.23 12.70 -21.85
N LYS A 130 11.94 11.70 -21.36
CA LYS A 130 12.26 10.46 -22.07
C LYS A 130 10.99 9.61 -22.21
N ARG A 131 10.83 8.93 -23.35
CA ARG A 131 9.65 8.07 -23.59
C ARG A 131 9.80 6.67 -23.04
N LEU A 132 11.01 6.17 -23.00
CA LEU A 132 11.39 4.82 -22.56
C LEU A 132 10.53 3.72 -23.23
N ALA A 133 10.21 3.92 -24.49
CA ALA A 133 9.28 3.07 -25.25
C ALA A 133 9.98 1.92 -25.98
N SER A 134 11.29 1.80 -25.87
CA SER A 134 12.08 0.77 -26.52
C SER A 134 13.04 0.07 -25.54
N ARG A 135 13.41 -1.16 -25.90
CA ARG A 135 14.44 -1.92 -25.17
C ARG A 135 15.75 -1.15 -25.05
N LEU A 136 16.14 -0.46 -26.11
CA LEU A 136 17.39 0.30 -26.14
C LEU A 136 17.36 1.45 -25.13
N GLU A 137 16.30 2.27 -25.15
CA GLU A 137 16.14 3.38 -24.20
C GLU A 137 16.13 2.92 -22.75
N LEU A 138 15.49 1.78 -22.46
CA LEU A 138 15.50 1.20 -21.11
C LEU A 138 16.87 0.68 -20.72
N ARG A 139 17.54 -0.06 -21.63
CA ARG A 139 18.88 -0.57 -21.37
C ARG A 139 19.86 0.57 -21.06
N ASP A 140 19.83 1.62 -21.86
CA ASP A 140 20.74 2.76 -21.70
C ASP A 140 20.46 3.48 -20.38
N LEU A 141 19.18 3.64 -19.97
CA LEU A 141 18.82 4.18 -18.66
C LEU A 141 19.35 3.31 -17.52
N PHE A 142 19.23 2.01 -17.63
CA PHE A 142 19.69 1.06 -16.60
C PHE A 142 21.24 1.07 -16.51
N GLU A 143 21.92 1.09 -17.67
CA GLU A 143 23.38 1.16 -17.76
C GLU A 143 23.90 2.46 -17.13
N ASP A 144 23.29 3.61 -17.44
CA ASP A 144 23.61 4.91 -16.86
C ASP A 144 23.49 4.91 -15.32
N ASN A 145 22.72 3.96 -14.76
CA ASN A 145 22.51 3.78 -13.32
C ASN A 145 23.21 2.53 -12.75
N GLY A 146 24.22 2.02 -13.44
CA GLY A 146 25.13 1.00 -12.92
C GLY A 146 24.70 -0.46 -13.14
N VAL A 147 23.68 -0.71 -13.96
CA VAL A 147 23.26 -2.07 -14.31
C VAL A 147 24.06 -2.55 -15.54
N ASP A 148 24.69 -3.72 -15.41
CA ASP A 148 25.39 -4.35 -16.52
C ASP A 148 24.44 -4.65 -17.68
N PRO A 149 24.76 -4.22 -18.95
CA PRO A 149 23.89 -4.43 -20.10
C PRO A 149 23.58 -5.89 -20.41
N ALA A 150 24.50 -6.82 -20.13
CA ALA A 150 24.26 -8.24 -20.35
C ALA A 150 23.26 -8.78 -19.31
N GLN A 151 23.31 -8.33 -18.06
CA GLN A 151 22.33 -8.67 -17.02
C GLN A 151 20.95 -8.10 -17.37
N PHE A 152 20.90 -6.83 -17.82
CA PHE A 152 19.65 -6.24 -18.30
C PHE A 152 19.04 -7.06 -19.44
N ASN A 153 19.81 -7.37 -20.47
CA ASN A 153 19.34 -8.14 -21.63
C ASN A 153 18.83 -9.52 -21.22
N LYS A 154 19.54 -10.23 -20.34
CA LYS A 154 19.12 -11.51 -19.81
C LYS A 154 17.80 -11.42 -19.05
N ALA A 155 17.64 -10.40 -18.22
CA ALA A 155 16.40 -10.17 -17.48
C ALA A 155 15.24 -9.79 -18.41
N PHE A 156 15.49 -8.91 -19.39
CA PHE A 156 14.51 -8.47 -20.38
C PHE A 156 13.90 -9.62 -21.18
N ASP A 157 14.71 -10.62 -21.56
CA ASP A 157 14.29 -11.80 -22.34
C ASP A 157 13.85 -12.97 -21.45
N SER A 158 13.81 -12.78 -20.13
CA SER A 158 13.49 -13.86 -19.22
C SER A 158 11.98 -14.18 -19.18
N PHE A 159 11.66 -15.47 -19.13
CA PHE A 159 10.29 -15.92 -18.89
C PHE A 159 9.71 -15.37 -17.57
N GLY A 160 10.56 -15.18 -16.56
CA GLY A 160 10.15 -14.64 -15.25
C GLY A 160 9.56 -13.24 -15.35
N VAL A 161 10.28 -12.30 -16.00
CA VAL A 161 9.81 -10.94 -16.24
C VAL A 161 8.53 -10.93 -17.07
N ASP A 162 8.48 -11.70 -18.17
CA ASP A 162 7.29 -11.79 -19.00
C ASP A 162 6.08 -12.36 -18.24
N SER A 163 6.31 -13.32 -17.35
CA SER A 163 5.27 -13.88 -16.50
C SER A 163 4.73 -12.85 -15.51
N GLN A 164 5.61 -12.07 -14.86
CA GLN A 164 5.21 -11.01 -13.93
C GLN A 164 4.40 -9.91 -14.62
N VAL A 165 4.80 -9.51 -15.83
CA VAL A 165 4.05 -8.54 -16.64
C VAL A 165 2.64 -9.06 -16.97
N ARG A 166 2.51 -10.34 -17.35
CA ARG A 166 1.18 -10.96 -17.60
C ARG A 166 0.35 -11.05 -16.33
N GLN A 167 0.96 -11.36 -15.19
CA GLN A 167 0.27 -11.41 -13.89
C GLN A 167 -0.21 -10.02 -13.46
N ALA A 168 0.58 -8.97 -13.70
CA ALA A 168 0.18 -7.60 -13.43
C ALA A 168 -1.03 -7.17 -14.27
N ASP A 169 -1.03 -7.49 -15.57
CA ASP A 169 -2.17 -7.26 -16.46
C ASP A 169 -3.43 -8.01 -15.97
N ALA A 170 -3.29 -9.28 -15.62
CA ALA A 170 -4.38 -10.09 -15.09
C ALA A 170 -4.93 -9.52 -13.76
N ARG A 171 -4.04 -9.06 -12.88
CA ARG A 171 -4.41 -8.45 -11.60
C ARG A 171 -5.22 -7.18 -11.81
N ALA A 172 -4.75 -6.28 -12.69
CA ALA A 172 -5.44 -5.03 -13.00
C ALA A 172 -6.85 -5.29 -13.60
N ARG A 173 -6.98 -6.29 -14.48
CA ARG A 173 -8.29 -6.72 -15.03
C ARG A 173 -9.21 -7.27 -13.96
N SER A 174 -8.71 -8.15 -13.09
CA SER A 174 -9.50 -8.73 -11.99
C SER A 174 -9.98 -7.68 -11.01
N ALA A 175 -9.16 -6.68 -10.73
CA ALA A 175 -9.49 -5.54 -9.88
C ALA A 175 -10.37 -4.49 -10.61
N LYS A 176 -10.70 -4.70 -11.89
CA LYS A 176 -11.49 -3.79 -12.73
C LYS A 176 -10.91 -2.36 -12.76
N ILE A 177 -9.58 -2.25 -12.73
CA ILE A 177 -8.90 -0.97 -12.75
C ILE A 177 -9.07 -0.28 -14.10
N SER A 178 -9.55 0.96 -14.09
CA SER A 178 -9.79 1.80 -15.28
C SER A 178 -8.88 3.03 -15.37
N GLY A 179 -8.07 3.29 -14.34
CA GLY A 179 -7.14 4.42 -14.28
C GLY A 179 -6.01 4.19 -13.29
N THR A 180 -4.98 5.03 -13.37
CA THR A 180 -3.86 5.07 -12.43
C THR A 180 -3.65 6.47 -11.88
N PRO A 181 -3.20 6.64 -10.60
CA PRO A 181 -3.04 5.56 -9.64
C PRO A 181 -4.37 4.99 -9.13
N SER A 182 -4.40 3.72 -8.74
CA SER A 182 -5.52 3.09 -8.02
C SER A 182 -4.96 2.19 -6.92
N LEU A 183 -5.64 2.13 -5.79
CA LEU A 183 -5.27 1.26 -4.68
C LEU A 183 -6.32 0.15 -4.51
N MET A 184 -5.85 -1.06 -4.18
CA MET A 184 -6.68 -2.20 -3.81
C MET A 184 -6.13 -2.82 -2.53
N VAL A 185 -7.02 -3.16 -1.61
CA VAL A 185 -6.70 -3.81 -0.34
C VAL A 185 -7.41 -5.14 -0.25
#